data_d0407ca2bc5d74966c783c950e2b5463
#
_entry.id   d0407ca2bc5d74966c783c950e2b5463
#
_cell.length_a   1.000
_cell.length_b   1.000
_cell.length_c   1.000
_cell.angle_alpha   90.00
_cell.angle_beta   90.00
_cell.angle_gamma   90.00
#
_symmetry.space_group_name_H-M   'P 1'
#
loop_
_entity.id
_entity.type
_entity.pdbx_description
1 polymer ?
#
loop_
_entity_poly.entity_id
_entity_poly.type
_entity_poly.pdbx_seq_one_letter_code
_entity_poly.pdbx_strand_id
1 'polypeptide(L)'
;MKSSSVLRSFALVLAIAAGQFSLQVARAHAALQQSTPAANAVVASPSQIDLVFNETLIPRASRLKLVMKHGSSTMPIENFTTEIVNNGKTLRAKLPQPLAPGVYTVEYRAVGGANHPMPGSFSFTVR
;
A
#
# COMPACT_ATOMS: atom_id res chain seq x y z
N MET A 1 60.08 -27.38 43.37
CA MET A 1 59.51 -26.03 43.10
C MET A 1 58.83 -26.08 41.79
N LYS A 2 57.59 -26.24 41.82
CA LYS A 2 56.82 -26.35 40.60
C LYS A 2 56.12 -25.06 40.34
N SER A 3 56.59 -24.30 39.37
CA SER A 3 55.85 -23.22 38.81
C SER A 3 54.81 -23.79 37.86
N SER A 4 53.61 -23.93 38.32
CA SER A 4 52.49 -24.21 37.44
C SER A 4 52.21 -22.96 36.65
N SER A 5 52.74 -22.94 35.47
CA SER A 5 52.29 -21.98 34.46
C SER A 5 50.86 -22.31 34.13
N VAL A 6 49.97 -21.64 34.80
CA VAL A 6 48.58 -21.63 34.39
C VAL A 6 48.53 -20.83 33.10
N LEU A 7 48.61 -21.54 31.99
CA LEU A 7 48.18 -21.00 30.72
C LEU A 7 46.68 -20.74 30.82
N ARG A 8 46.38 -19.54 31.28
CA ARG A 8 45.02 -19.01 31.08
C ARG A 8 44.89 -18.71 29.60
N SER A 9 44.42 -19.72 28.92
CA SER A 9 43.84 -19.49 27.59
C SER A 9 42.70 -18.51 27.80
N PHE A 10 43.01 -17.22 27.62
CA PHE A 10 41.98 -16.27 27.33
C PHE A 10 41.46 -16.70 25.96
N ALA A 11 40.45 -17.53 25.97
CA ALA A 11 39.58 -17.63 24.85
C ALA A 11 38.98 -16.24 24.69
N LEU A 12 39.58 -15.47 23.80
CA LEU A 12 38.98 -14.26 23.31
C LEU A 12 37.74 -14.75 22.56
N VAL A 13 36.64 -14.85 23.27
CA VAL A 13 35.34 -14.92 22.63
C VAL A 13 35.20 -13.56 21.97
N LEU A 14 35.69 -13.50 20.75
CA LEU A 14 35.28 -12.48 19.85
C LEU A 14 33.77 -12.73 19.63
N ALA A 15 32.97 -12.17 20.51
CA ALA A 15 31.59 -11.98 20.22
C ALA A 15 31.58 -11.03 19.04
N ILE A 16 31.66 -11.62 17.86
CA ILE A 16 31.19 -10.96 16.67
C ILE A 16 29.72 -10.76 16.98
N ALA A 17 29.40 -9.61 17.57
CA ALA A 17 28.08 -9.06 17.37
C ALA A 17 28.00 -8.91 15.87
N ALA A 18 27.57 -9.96 15.21
CA ALA A 18 27.00 -9.84 13.89
C ALA A 18 25.84 -8.89 14.11
N GLY A 19 26.15 -7.59 13.99
CA GLY A 19 25.12 -6.61 13.85
C GLY A 19 24.28 -7.16 12.74
N GLN A 20 23.12 -7.65 13.08
CA GLN A 20 22.12 -7.92 12.08
C GLN A 20 21.81 -6.55 11.49
N PHE A 21 22.62 -6.18 10.49
CA PHE A 21 22.13 -5.27 9.51
C PHE A 21 20.96 -6.00 8.87
N SER A 22 19.81 -5.92 9.51
CA SER A 22 18.59 -6.06 8.77
C SER A 22 18.71 -4.96 7.74
N LEU A 23 19.11 -5.36 6.54
CA LEU A 23 18.87 -4.60 5.36
C LEU A 23 17.37 -4.42 5.31
N GLN A 24 16.89 -3.38 5.99
CA GLN A 24 15.63 -2.81 5.64
C GLN A 24 15.85 -2.34 4.22
N VAL A 25 15.51 -3.23 3.29
CA VAL A 25 15.28 -2.80 1.93
C VAL A 25 14.32 -1.64 2.08
N ALA A 26 14.84 -0.43 1.96
CA ALA A 26 14.01 0.75 1.92
C ALA A 26 12.92 0.41 0.94
N ARG A 27 11.69 0.31 1.42
CA ARG A 27 10.56 -0.02 0.57
C ARG A 27 10.36 1.19 -0.34
N ALA A 28 11.08 1.17 -1.46
CA ALA A 28 11.04 2.21 -2.48
C ALA A 28 9.72 2.18 -3.25
N HIS A 29 8.76 1.35 -2.84
CA HIS A 29 7.52 1.13 -3.54
C HIS A 29 6.33 1.62 -2.70
N ALA A 30 5.42 2.33 -3.37
CA ALA A 30 4.17 2.74 -2.78
C ALA A 30 3.34 1.50 -2.40
N ALA A 31 3.03 1.32 -1.12
CA ALA A 31 2.20 0.24 -0.63
C ALA A 31 0.90 0.81 -0.06
N LEU A 32 -0.22 0.22 -0.45
CA LEU A 32 -1.52 0.59 0.10
C LEU A 32 -1.58 0.18 1.59
N GLN A 33 -1.81 1.15 2.46
CA GLN A 33 -1.94 0.93 3.90
C GLN A 33 -3.39 0.85 4.36
N GLN A 34 -4.25 1.64 3.74
CA GLN A 34 -5.64 1.75 4.13
C GLN A 34 -6.48 2.21 2.94
N SER A 35 -7.71 1.73 2.86
CA SER A 35 -8.69 2.24 1.90
C SER A 35 -10.03 2.50 2.58
N THR A 36 -10.76 3.45 2.03
CA THR A 36 -12.15 3.73 2.41
C THR A 36 -12.98 3.89 1.13
N PRO A 37 -13.94 3.02 0.85
CA PRO A 37 -14.31 1.81 1.58
C PRO A 37 -13.16 0.81 1.70
N ALA A 38 -13.16 0.03 2.79
CA ALA A 38 -12.20 -1.05 2.95
C ALA A 38 -12.49 -2.21 2.00
N ALA A 39 -11.47 -3.03 1.72
CA ALA A 39 -11.65 -4.24 0.93
C ALA A 39 -12.73 -5.13 1.55
N ASN A 40 -13.64 -5.62 0.71
CA ASN A 40 -14.77 -6.47 1.06
C ASN A 40 -15.83 -5.81 1.98
N ALA A 41 -15.76 -4.51 2.19
CA ALA A 41 -16.77 -3.80 2.95
C ALA A 41 -18.11 -3.76 2.22
N VAL A 42 -19.20 -3.76 3.00
CA VAL A 42 -20.56 -3.49 2.51
C VAL A 42 -20.98 -2.13 3.06
N VAL A 43 -21.18 -1.17 2.19
CA VAL A 43 -21.38 0.24 2.58
C VAL A 43 -22.57 0.85 1.84
N ALA A 44 -23.12 1.92 2.37
CA ALA A 44 -23.96 2.82 1.59
C ALA A 44 -23.13 3.47 0.49
N SER A 45 -23.76 4.02 -0.55
CA SER A 45 -23.06 4.64 -1.65
C SER A 45 -22.06 5.70 -1.12
N PRO A 46 -20.75 5.51 -1.30
CA PRO A 46 -19.76 6.48 -0.85
C PRO A 46 -19.73 7.70 -1.79
N SER A 47 -19.42 8.86 -1.25
CA SER A 47 -19.19 10.08 -2.04
C SER A 47 -17.75 10.19 -2.53
N GLN A 48 -16.85 9.41 -1.94
CA GLN A 48 -15.44 9.36 -2.32
C GLN A 48 -14.82 8.02 -1.97
N ILE A 49 -13.71 7.72 -2.64
CA ILE A 49 -12.86 6.57 -2.36
C ILE A 49 -11.48 7.11 -2.03
N ASP A 50 -10.93 6.73 -0.89
CA ASP A 50 -9.59 7.11 -0.47
C ASP A 50 -8.67 5.90 -0.41
N LEU A 51 -7.51 6.02 -1.04
CA LEU A 51 -6.42 5.06 -0.98
C LEU A 51 -5.23 5.73 -0.31
N VAL A 52 -4.86 5.25 0.88
CA VAL A 52 -3.75 5.78 1.66
C VAL A 52 -2.52 4.91 1.48
N PHE A 53 -1.43 5.53 1.05
CA PHE A 53 -0.16 4.85 0.79
C PHE A 53 0.91 5.24 1.82
N ASN A 54 1.97 4.45 1.89
CA ASN A 54 3.08 4.66 2.82
C ASN A 54 4.03 5.78 2.41
N GLU A 55 3.94 6.27 1.18
CA GLU A 55 4.81 7.31 0.66
C GLU A 55 4.08 8.28 -0.27
N THR A 56 4.73 9.39 -0.56
CA THR A 56 4.21 10.41 -1.47
C THR A 56 4.14 9.87 -2.89
N LEU A 57 2.98 10.03 -3.50
CA LEU A 57 2.70 9.59 -4.86
C LEU A 57 3.08 10.65 -5.89
N ILE A 58 3.42 10.19 -7.09
CA ILE A 58 3.61 11.03 -8.27
C ILE A 58 2.24 11.20 -8.94
N PRO A 59 1.64 12.40 -8.91
CA PRO A 59 0.26 12.59 -9.37
C PRO A 59 0.03 12.24 -10.84
N ARG A 60 0.99 12.55 -11.71
CA ARG A 60 0.86 12.28 -13.15
C ARG A 60 0.87 10.79 -13.49
N ALA A 61 1.46 9.98 -12.63
CA ALA A 61 1.67 8.56 -12.88
C ALA A 61 0.73 7.65 -12.09
N SER A 62 0.11 8.17 -11.03
CA SER A 62 -0.80 7.42 -10.17
C SER A 62 -2.23 7.52 -10.67
N ARG A 63 -2.92 6.38 -10.73
CA ARG A 63 -4.26 6.29 -11.32
C ARG A 63 -5.17 5.37 -10.53
N LEU A 64 -6.46 5.64 -10.64
CA LEU A 64 -7.52 4.82 -10.08
C LEU A 64 -8.58 4.61 -11.16
N LYS A 65 -9.02 3.36 -11.27
CA LYS A 65 -10.20 2.97 -12.06
C LYS A 65 -11.23 2.35 -11.15
N LEU A 66 -12.48 2.57 -11.48
CA LEU A 66 -13.61 1.97 -10.79
C LEU A 66 -14.45 1.23 -11.79
N VAL A 67 -14.72 -0.04 -11.54
CA VAL A 67 -15.60 -0.85 -12.37
C VAL A 67 -16.69 -1.49 -11.52
N MET A 68 -17.88 -1.62 -12.10
CA MET A 68 -19.01 -2.31 -11.49
C MET A 68 -19.12 -3.70 -12.11
N LYS A 69 -19.28 -4.71 -11.28
CA LYS A 69 -19.58 -6.06 -11.76
C LYS A 69 -21.01 -6.11 -12.32
N HIS A 70 -21.14 -6.61 -13.53
CA HIS A 70 -22.42 -6.75 -14.19
C HIS A 70 -22.52 -8.16 -14.82
N GLY A 71 -23.10 -9.10 -14.06
CA GLY A 71 -23.11 -10.51 -14.47
C GLY A 71 -21.69 -11.08 -14.60
N SER A 72 -21.35 -11.60 -15.76
CA SER A 72 -20.01 -12.08 -16.09
C SER A 72 -19.09 -11.01 -16.67
N SER A 73 -19.58 -9.79 -16.88
CA SER A 73 -18.83 -8.66 -17.41
C SER A 73 -18.65 -7.56 -16.37
N THR A 74 -17.89 -6.54 -16.71
CA THR A 74 -17.70 -5.36 -15.89
C THR A 74 -18.07 -4.11 -16.68
N MET A 75 -18.59 -3.11 -15.97
CA MET A 75 -18.90 -1.79 -16.53
C MET A 75 -17.99 -0.75 -15.89
N PRO A 76 -17.23 0.01 -16.68
CA PRO A 76 -16.43 1.10 -16.13
C PRO A 76 -17.32 2.22 -15.59
N ILE A 77 -16.94 2.77 -14.45
CA ILE A 77 -17.48 4.01 -13.92
C ILE A 77 -16.52 5.12 -14.32
N GLU A 78 -16.94 6.05 -15.13
CA GLU A 78 -16.05 7.06 -15.72
C GLU A 78 -16.31 8.47 -15.19
N ASN A 79 -17.45 8.67 -14.54
CA ASN A 79 -17.92 10.00 -14.17
C ASN A 79 -17.44 10.40 -12.78
N PHE A 80 -16.12 10.43 -12.60
CA PHE A 80 -15.49 10.88 -11.36
C PHE A 80 -14.13 11.53 -11.64
N THR A 81 -13.63 12.28 -10.65
CA THR A 81 -12.33 12.92 -10.69
C THR A 81 -11.42 12.33 -9.63
N THR A 82 -10.11 12.36 -9.86
CA THR A 82 -9.11 11.96 -8.88
C THR A 82 -8.21 13.12 -8.50
N GLU A 83 -7.75 13.11 -7.26
CA GLU A 83 -6.79 14.07 -6.72
C GLU A 83 -5.86 13.38 -5.74
N ILE A 84 -4.68 13.96 -5.54
CA ILE A 84 -3.75 13.54 -4.49
C ILE A 84 -3.86 14.54 -3.35
N VAL A 85 -4.12 14.04 -2.14
CA VAL A 85 -4.33 14.85 -0.93
C VAL A 85 -3.49 14.31 0.23
N ASN A 86 -3.58 14.93 1.40
CA ASN A 86 -2.93 14.48 2.64
C ASN A 86 -1.43 14.28 2.49
N ASN A 87 -0.71 15.35 2.20
CA ASN A 87 0.74 15.36 2.00
C ASN A 87 1.21 14.45 0.85
N GLY A 88 0.37 14.28 -0.17
CA GLY A 88 0.70 13.48 -1.34
C GLY A 88 0.54 11.97 -1.14
N LYS A 89 0.03 11.51 -0.01
CA LYS A 89 -0.04 10.08 0.30
C LYS A 89 -1.40 9.44 0.07
N THR A 90 -2.43 10.24 -0.21
CA THR A 90 -3.78 9.74 -0.45
C THR A 90 -4.20 10.01 -1.88
N LEU A 91 -4.53 8.95 -2.59
CA LEU A 91 -5.22 9.03 -3.89
C LEU A 91 -6.72 8.98 -3.62
N ARG A 92 -7.40 10.07 -3.93
CA ARG A 92 -8.84 10.25 -3.70
C ARG A 92 -9.60 10.30 -5.01
N ALA A 93 -10.64 9.49 -5.12
CA ALA A 93 -11.65 9.61 -6.16
C ALA A 93 -12.89 10.29 -5.58
N LYS A 94 -13.35 11.36 -6.21
CA LYS A 94 -14.60 12.05 -5.87
C LYS A 94 -15.70 11.56 -6.78
N LEU A 95 -16.78 11.06 -6.20
CA LEU A 95 -17.92 10.48 -6.91
C LEU A 95 -19.09 11.47 -6.87
N PRO A 96 -19.33 12.24 -7.93
CA PRO A 96 -20.38 13.25 -7.94
C PRO A 96 -21.78 12.66 -8.01
N GLN A 97 -21.89 11.40 -8.45
CA GLN A 97 -23.15 10.68 -8.55
C GLN A 97 -23.18 9.49 -7.59
N PRO A 98 -24.33 9.18 -6.99
CA PRO A 98 -24.45 7.97 -6.18
C PRO A 98 -24.15 6.72 -7.02
N LEU A 99 -23.48 5.75 -6.40
CA LEU A 99 -23.29 4.44 -6.99
C LEU A 99 -24.53 3.58 -6.76
N ALA A 100 -24.98 2.89 -7.80
CA ALA A 100 -26.07 1.92 -7.68
C ALA A 100 -25.64 0.74 -6.78
N PRO A 101 -26.58 0.06 -6.13
CA PRO A 101 -26.26 -1.16 -5.39
C PRO A 101 -25.58 -2.19 -6.28
N GLY A 102 -24.52 -2.81 -5.76
CA GLY A 102 -23.74 -3.80 -6.52
C GLY A 102 -22.32 -3.92 -6.01
N VAL A 103 -21.54 -4.76 -6.70
CA VAL A 103 -20.14 -5.00 -6.40
C VAL A 103 -19.26 -4.14 -7.28
N TYR A 104 -18.34 -3.42 -6.66
CA TYR A 104 -17.39 -2.54 -7.33
C TYR A 104 -15.98 -3.01 -7.09
N THR A 105 -15.14 -2.93 -8.12
CA THR A 105 -13.70 -3.16 -8.00
C THR A 105 -12.96 -1.86 -8.24
N VAL A 106 -12.09 -1.53 -7.30
CA VAL A 106 -11.12 -0.45 -7.42
C VAL A 106 -9.83 -1.06 -7.96
N GLU A 107 -9.40 -0.58 -9.10
CA GLU A 107 -8.10 -0.91 -9.69
C GLU A 107 -7.22 0.33 -9.60
N TYR A 108 -6.04 0.19 -9.03
CA TYR A 108 -5.14 1.32 -8.92
C TYR A 108 -3.74 1.00 -9.43
N ARG A 109 -3.05 2.06 -9.79
CA ARG A 109 -1.62 2.05 -10.10
C ARG A 109 -1.01 3.21 -9.34
N ALA A 110 -0.25 2.89 -8.30
CA ALA A 110 0.41 3.88 -7.46
C ALA A 110 1.89 3.96 -7.82
N VAL A 111 2.39 5.16 -8.00
CA VAL A 111 3.79 5.40 -8.31
C VAL A 111 4.36 6.36 -7.27
N GLY A 112 5.32 5.89 -6.49
CA GLY A 112 6.05 6.68 -5.50
C GLY A 112 7.37 7.24 -6.02
N GLY A 113 8.18 7.76 -5.10
CA GLY A 113 9.44 8.44 -5.42
C GLY A 113 10.48 7.61 -6.18
N ALA A 114 10.45 6.28 -6.06
CA ALA A 114 11.32 5.39 -6.81
C ALA A 114 10.89 5.15 -8.26
N ASN A 115 9.77 5.74 -8.67
CA ASN A 115 9.23 5.67 -10.03
C ASN A 115 8.85 4.24 -10.50
N HIS A 116 8.60 3.32 -9.56
CA HIS A 116 8.12 1.98 -9.85
C HIS A 116 6.61 1.91 -9.67
N PRO A 117 5.86 1.54 -10.73
CA PRO A 117 4.41 1.35 -10.61
C PRO A 117 4.07 0.17 -9.72
N MET A 118 3.14 0.39 -8.80
CA MET A 118 2.59 -0.63 -7.93
C MET A 118 1.10 -0.77 -8.22
N PRO A 119 0.71 -1.74 -9.05
CA PRO A 119 -0.68 -2.02 -9.32
C PRO A 119 -1.31 -2.81 -8.17
N GLY A 120 -2.60 -2.61 -7.97
CA GLY A 120 -3.39 -3.39 -7.04
C GLY A 120 -4.87 -3.26 -7.32
N SER A 121 -5.65 -4.09 -6.65
CA SER A 121 -7.11 -4.03 -6.75
C SER A 121 -7.77 -4.60 -5.49
N PHE A 122 -8.96 -4.12 -5.22
CA PHE A 122 -9.84 -4.68 -4.20
C PHE A 122 -11.29 -4.37 -4.56
N SER A 123 -12.23 -5.06 -3.91
CA SER A 123 -13.65 -4.86 -4.16
C SER A 123 -14.38 -4.44 -2.88
N PHE A 124 -15.47 -3.74 -3.06
CA PHE A 124 -16.45 -3.43 -2.02
C PHE A 124 -17.86 -3.53 -2.60
N THR A 125 -18.85 -3.60 -1.74
CA THR A 125 -20.26 -3.72 -2.13
C THR A 125 -21.02 -2.48 -1.66
N VAL A 126 -21.84 -1.94 -2.56
CA VAL A 126 -22.83 -0.90 -2.23
C VAL A 126 -24.17 -1.59 -2.02
N ARG A 127 -24.79 -1.31 -0.86
CA ARG A 127 -26.11 -1.81 -0.50
C ARG A 127 -27.22 -0.82 -0.88
#